data_d0b5aadb3660df5e206977fd486a5a26
#
_entry.id   d0b5aadb3660df5e206977fd486a5a26
#
_cell.length_a   1.000
_cell.length_b   1.000
_cell.length_c   1.000
_cell.angle_alpha   90.00
_cell.angle_beta   90.00
_cell.angle_gamma   90.00
#
_symmetry.space_group_name_H-M   'P 1'
#
loop_
_entity.id
_entity.type
_entity.pdbx_description
1 polymer ?
#
loop_
_entity_poly.entity_id
_entity_poly.type
_entity_poly.pdbx_seq_one_letter_code
_entity_poly.pdbx_strand_id
1 'polypeptide(L)'
;DVYPHKEEEVVLSISVAQVNRVLGTSYGSEDIEHVLRLLSFTYAVHEDVFTVTIPHERLDIRIKEDLIEEIARMKGLATIKGVLPKLNRTGVPHKRLFYENKIKNILYEHGFSEIMTYSFGDQGDVEIVKGLATDKEKLRSALAPGVNRAFQMNLLNSPLLNLATVKMYEFGNVFTKESERRHMALVIDDGNKKSSFTEEVDMLLSQIKRDLGVSQLEYETVQAKPYIIELDFDTLIESLPEPTTYESLSCDPTPVAYQPV
;
A
#
# COMPACT_ATOMS: atom_id res chain seq x y z
N ASP A 1 3.80 45.13 -30.73
CA ASP A 1 3.60 44.12 -29.68
C ASP A 1 3.10 44.83 -28.43
N VAL A 2 2.02 44.33 -27.85
CA VAL A 2 1.47 44.79 -26.57
C VAL A 2 1.87 43.78 -25.51
N TYR A 3 2.69 44.22 -24.56
CA TYR A 3 3.12 43.43 -23.41
C TYR A 3 2.52 44.04 -22.13
N PRO A 4 1.24 43.74 -21.83
CA PRO A 4 0.47 44.41 -20.79
C PRO A 4 0.93 44.14 -19.37
N HIS A 5 1.60 43.00 -19.15
CA HIS A 5 2.14 42.61 -17.85
C HIS A 5 3.60 42.20 -18.04
N LYS A 6 4.51 43.04 -17.57
CA LYS A 6 5.94 42.73 -17.56
C LYS A 6 6.19 41.72 -16.45
N GLU A 7 6.69 40.53 -16.82
CA GLU A 7 7.12 39.56 -15.83
C GLU A 7 8.34 40.06 -15.06
N GLU A 8 8.35 39.82 -13.77
CA GLU A 8 9.50 40.13 -12.92
C GLU A 8 10.62 39.12 -13.19
N GLU A 9 11.85 39.61 -13.13
CA GLU A 9 13.03 38.76 -13.29
C GLU A 9 13.15 37.83 -12.07
N VAL A 10 13.25 36.53 -12.31
CA VAL A 10 13.44 35.55 -11.24
C VAL A 10 14.93 35.45 -10.94
N VAL A 11 15.30 35.74 -9.70
CA VAL A 11 16.67 35.61 -9.20
C VAL A 11 16.67 34.62 -8.01
N LEU A 12 17.45 33.56 -8.13
CA LEU A 12 17.54 32.52 -7.12
C LEU A 12 18.95 32.43 -6.54
N SER A 13 19.04 32.18 -5.23
CA SER A 13 20.33 31.96 -4.56
C SER A 13 20.42 30.58 -3.98
N ILE A 14 21.48 29.82 -4.32
CA ILE A 14 21.81 28.51 -3.83
C ILE A 14 23.23 28.44 -3.34
N SER A 15 23.50 27.69 -2.26
CA SER A 15 24.86 27.41 -1.82
C SER A 15 25.28 25.99 -2.20
N VAL A 16 26.60 25.77 -2.34
CA VAL A 16 27.20 24.45 -2.53
C VAL A 16 26.72 23.46 -1.45
N ALA A 17 26.72 23.90 -0.22
CA ALA A 17 26.25 23.08 0.91
C ALA A 17 24.76 22.68 0.79
N GLN A 18 23.93 23.60 0.29
CA GLN A 18 22.50 23.34 0.08
C GLN A 18 22.27 22.33 -1.05
N VAL A 19 22.97 22.48 -2.18
CA VAL A 19 22.93 21.53 -3.29
C VAL A 19 23.30 20.13 -2.81
N ASN A 20 24.43 20.00 -2.14
CA ASN A 20 24.91 18.72 -1.64
C ASN A 20 24.00 18.09 -0.60
N ARG A 21 23.40 18.88 0.28
CA ARG A 21 22.44 18.41 1.27
C ARG A 21 21.17 17.85 0.63
N VAL A 22 20.65 18.52 -0.40
CA VAL A 22 19.41 18.09 -1.09
C VAL A 22 19.67 16.84 -1.93
N LEU A 23 20.78 16.81 -2.66
CA LEU A 23 21.09 15.72 -3.60
C LEU A 23 21.82 14.53 -2.95
N GLY A 24 22.33 14.70 -1.73
CA GLY A 24 23.17 13.68 -1.10
C GLY A 24 24.51 13.50 -1.79
N THR A 25 25.08 14.58 -2.34
CA THR A 25 26.31 14.58 -3.14
C THR A 25 27.45 15.32 -2.43
N SER A 26 28.62 15.40 -3.09
CA SER A 26 29.78 16.14 -2.63
C SER A 26 30.36 17.00 -3.77
N TYR A 27 29.50 17.67 -4.51
CA TYR A 27 29.92 18.57 -5.59
C TYR A 27 30.69 19.77 -5.05
N GLY A 28 31.72 20.18 -5.79
CA GLY A 28 32.44 21.43 -5.55
C GLY A 28 31.75 22.62 -6.22
N SER A 29 32.25 23.82 -5.90
CA SER A 29 31.80 25.07 -6.56
C SER A 29 31.96 25.02 -8.08
N GLU A 30 33.09 24.48 -8.55
CA GLU A 30 33.38 24.30 -9.99
C GLU A 30 32.39 23.40 -10.71
N ASP A 31 31.88 22.36 -10.04
CA ASP A 31 30.87 21.45 -10.61
C ASP A 31 29.57 22.16 -10.89
N ILE A 32 29.11 22.99 -9.94
CA ILE A 32 27.89 23.78 -10.06
C ILE A 32 28.06 24.85 -11.13
N GLU A 33 29.18 25.56 -11.08
CA GLU A 33 29.51 26.58 -12.06
C GLU A 33 29.54 26.02 -13.49
N HIS A 34 30.12 24.85 -13.68
CA HIS A 34 30.14 24.17 -14.97
C HIS A 34 28.72 23.93 -15.51
N VAL A 35 27.81 23.48 -14.66
CA VAL A 35 26.40 23.24 -15.04
C VAL A 35 25.71 24.55 -15.41
N LEU A 36 25.86 25.60 -14.60
CA LEU A 36 25.25 26.91 -14.89
C LEU A 36 25.73 27.49 -16.21
N ARG A 37 27.01 27.28 -16.54
CA ARG A 37 27.57 27.67 -17.85
C ARG A 37 26.99 26.88 -19.01
N LEU A 38 26.86 25.56 -18.85
CA LEU A 38 26.25 24.71 -19.88
C LEU A 38 24.79 25.07 -20.15
N LEU A 39 24.06 25.51 -19.13
CA LEU A 39 22.68 25.99 -19.24
C LEU A 39 22.58 27.42 -19.69
N SER A 40 23.72 28.11 -19.88
CA SER A 40 23.81 29.53 -20.29
C SER A 40 23.11 30.46 -19.30
N PHE A 41 23.08 30.13 -18.01
CA PHE A 41 22.52 30.98 -16.98
C PHE A 41 23.49 32.08 -16.60
N THR A 42 22.94 33.30 -16.39
CA THR A 42 23.70 34.40 -15.82
C THR A 42 23.78 34.26 -14.32
N TYR A 43 24.98 34.30 -13.74
CA TYR A 43 25.17 34.13 -12.32
C TYR A 43 26.32 34.94 -11.76
N ALA A 44 26.26 35.24 -10.49
CA ALA A 44 27.35 35.78 -9.68
C ALA A 44 27.69 34.79 -8.55
N VAL A 45 28.96 34.72 -8.21
CA VAL A 45 29.44 33.86 -7.11
C VAL A 45 30.06 34.72 -6.03
N HIS A 46 29.62 34.53 -4.82
CA HIS A 46 30.24 35.12 -3.64
C HIS A 46 30.46 33.99 -2.61
N GLU A 47 31.71 33.74 -2.30
CA GLU A 47 32.12 32.53 -1.53
C GLU A 47 31.58 31.26 -2.22
N ASP A 48 30.74 30.50 -1.50
CA ASP A 48 30.09 29.25 -1.99
C ASP A 48 28.60 29.45 -2.33
N VAL A 49 28.15 30.71 -2.55
CA VAL A 49 26.76 31.05 -2.90
C VAL A 49 26.68 31.54 -4.32
N PHE A 50 25.84 30.93 -5.11
CA PHE A 50 25.50 31.30 -6.47
C PHE A 50 24.19 32.07 -6.47
N THR A 51 24.22 33.29 -6.97
CA THR A 51 23.03 34.09 -7.28
C THR A 51 22.81 34.02 -8.79
N VAL A 52 21.74 33.35 -9.19
CA VAL A 52 21.47 32.99 -10.60
C VAL A 52 20.24 33.73 -11.07
N THR A 53 20.38 34.41 -12.19
CA THR A 53 19.28 35.06 -12.91
C THR A 53 18.67 34.03 -13.88
N ILE A 54 17.38 33.74 -13.73
CA ILE A 54 16.67 32.76 -14.55
C ILE A 54 16.18 33.46 -15.83
N PRO A 55 16.52 32.92 -17.01
CA PRO A 55 16.06 33.51 -18.27
C PRO A 55 14.56 33.29 -18.47
N HIS A 56 13.92 34.20 -19.21
CA HIS A 56 12.45 34.21 -19.41
C HIS A 56 11.89 32.95 -20.06
N GLU A 57 12.69 32.19 -20.78
CA GLU A 57 12.29 30.93 -21.42
C GLU A 57 12.08 29.80 -20.40
N ARG A 58 12.67 29.92 -19.20
CA ARG A 58 12.63 28.94 -18.15
C ARG A 58 11.54 29.26 -17.13
N LEU A 59 10.30 29.17 -17.58
CA LEU A 59 9.12 29.39 -16.73
C LEU A 59 8.91 28.32 -15.66
N ASP A 60 9.59 27.21 -15.79
CA ASP A 60 9.62 26.04 -14.91
C ASP A 60 10.49 26.26 -13.66
N ILE A 61 11.50 27.16 -13.72
CA ILE A 61 12.43 27.42 -12.62
C ILE A 61 11.97 28.64 -11.82
N ARG A 62 11.36 28.41 -10.66
CA ARG A 62 10.79 29.47 -9.81
C ARG A 62 11.34 29.48 -8.39
N ILE A 63 11.81 28.34 -7.92
CA ILE A 63 12.37 28.15 -6.58
C ILE A 63 13.77 27.54 -6.68
N LYS A 64 14.51 27.62 -5.59
CA LYS A 64 15.88 27.09 -5.54
C LYS A 64 15.96 25.58 -5.75
N GLU A 65 14.93 24.86 -5.39
CA GLU A 65 14.83 23.42 -5.59
C GLU A 65 14.78 23.05 -7.07
N ASP A 66 14.10 23.83 -7.90
CA ASP A 66 14.07 23.65 -9.36
C ASP A 66 15.49 23.82 -9.97
N LEU A 67 16.24 24.81 -9.46
CA LEU A 67 17.62 25.02 -9.90
C LEU A 67 18.56 23.90 -9.46
N ILE A 68 18.34 23.32 -8.28
CA ILE A 68 19.06 22.14 -7.79
C ILE A 68 18.72 20.91 -8.64
N GLU A 69 17.46 20.76 -9.06
CA GLU A 69 17.05 19.70 -10.00
C GLU A 69 17.82 19.79 -11.32
N GLU A 70 17.95 21.00 -11.90
CA GLU A 70 18.73 21.20 -13.12
C GLU A 70 20.19 20.76 -12.95
N ILE A 71 20.80 21.08 -11.82
CA ILE A 71 22.16 20.63 -11.51
C ILE A 71 22.22 19.08 -11.46
N ALA A 72 21.28 18.45 -10.80
CA ALA A 72 21.23 16.99 -10.70
C ALA A 72 21.01 16.35 -12.07
N ARG A 73 20.12 16.91 -12.89
CA ARG A 73 19.80 16.42 -14.21
C ARG A 73 21.02 16.49 -15.15
N MET A 74 21.72 17.61 -15.12
CA MET A 74 22.91 17.80 -15.97
C MET A 74 24.11 16.97 -15.52
N LYS A 75 24.27 16.73 -14.21
CA LYS A 75 25.32 15.83 -13.68
C LYS A 75 24.95 14.35 -13.87
N GLY A 76 23.67 14.03 -14.12
CA GLY A 76 23.13 12.71 -14.31
C GLY A 76 22.61 12.07 -13.00
N LEU A 77 21.30 11.93 -12.87
CA LEU A 77 20.65 11.35 -11.69
C LEU A 77 21.15 9.94 -11.36
N ALA A 78 21.50 9.16 -12.37
CA ALA A 78 22.02 7.81 -12.19
C ALA A 78 23.42 7.77 -11.50
N THR A 79 24.12 8.91 -11.43
CA THR A 79 25.41 9.00 -10.73
C THR A 79 25.27 9.19 -9.23
N ILE A 80 24.09 9.60 -8.77
CA ILE A 80 23.79 9.83 -7.35
C ILE A 80 23.59 8.48 -6.68
N LYS A 81 24.48 8.15 -5.75
CA LYS A 81 24.40 6.88 -5.01
C LYS A 81 23.33 6.98 -3.92
N GLY A 82 22.36 6.06 -3.97
CA GLY A 82 21.40 5.89 -2.88
C GLY A 82 22.11 5.46 -1.59
N VAL A 83 21.77 6.11 -0.49
CA VAL A 83 22.27 5.77 0.85
C VAL A 83 21.09 5.36 1.71
N LEU A 84 21.14 4.15 2.26
CA LEU A 84 20.13 3.72 3.22
C LEU A 84 20.29 4.55 4.51
N PRO A 85 19.21 5.17 4.98
CA PRO A 85 19.26 5.90 6.25
C PRO A 85 19.59 4.94 7.40
N LYS A 86 20.38 5.41 8.35
CA LYS A 86 20.61 4.64 9.58
C LYS A 86 19.32 4.59 10.38
N LEU A 87 18.80 3.38 10.58
CA LEU A 87 17.66 3.17 11.45
C LEU A 87 18.12 3.35 12.91
N ASN A 88 17.67 4.40 13.55
CA ASN A 88 17.98 4.67 14.97
C ASN A 88 17.07 3.89 15.93
N ARG A 89 16.04 3.23 15.42
CA ARG A 89 15.10 2.42 16.19
C ARG A 89 14.70 1.19 15.37
N THR A 90 14.71 0.03 16.02
CA THR A 90 13.97 -1.13 15.54
C THR A 90 12.51 -0.89 15.86
N GLY A 91 11.65 -0.91 14.85
CA GLY A 91 10.21 -0.81 15.04
C GLY A 91 9.70 -2.01 15.86
N VAL A 92 8.68 -1.77 16.69
CA VAL A 92 7.92 -2.87 17.30
C VAL A 92 6.93 -3.41 16.27
N PRO A 93 6.79 -4.74 16.13
CA PRO A 93 5.80 -5.30 15.22
C PRO A 93 4.40 -4.78 15.55
N HIS A 94 3.68 -4.34 14.53
CA HIS A 94 2.28 -3.95 14.72
C HIS A 94 1.42 -5.19 14.92
N LYS A 95 0.84 -5.37 16.09
CA LYS A 95 0.14 -6.58 16.54
C LYS A 95 -0.88 -7.09 15.50
N ARG A 96 -1.78 -6.20 15.05
CA ARG A 96 -2.81 -6.54 14.05
C ARG A 96 -2.19 -7.09 12.76
N LEU A 97 -1.21 -6.38 12.20
CA LEU A 97 -0.56 -6.78 10.95
C LEU A 97 0.22 -8.09 11.09
N PHE A 98 0.87 -8.29 12.24
CA PHE A 98 1.60 -9.52 12.52
C PHE A 98 0.68 -10.75 12.48
N TYR A 99 -0.44 -10.70 13.22
CA TYR A 99 -1.37 -11.83 13.27
C TYR A 99 -2.21 -11.98 11.99
N GLU A 100 -2.56 -10.89 11.33
CA GLU A 100 -3.20 -10.92 10.02
C GLU A 100 -2.32 -11.65 9.00
N ASN A 101 -1.03 -11.29 8.91
CA ASN A 101 -0.09 -11.96 8.01
C ASN A 101 0.11 -13.45 8.37
N LYS A 102 0.14 -13.79 9.64
CA LYS A 102 0.25 -15.18 10.08
C LYS A 102 -0.94 -16.02 9.60
N ILE A 103 -2.16 -15.50 9.76
CA ILE A 103 -3.36 -16.18 9.25
C ILE A 103 -3.38 -16.22 7.72
N LYS A 104 -2.99 -15.13 7.04
CA LYS A 104 -2.90 -15.08 5.57
C LYS A 104 -1.98 -16.16 5.02
N ASN A 105 -0.84 -16.40 5.66
CA ASN A 105 0.09 -17.45 5.24
C ASN A 105 -0.57 -18.83 5.36
N ILE A 106 -1.27 -19.12 6.46
CA ILE A 106 -2.01 -20.38 6.64
C ILE A 106 -3.07 -20.53 5.54
N LEU A 107 -3.87 -19.49 5.30
CA LEU A 107 -4.90 -19.51 4.26
C LEU A 107 -4.31 -19.73 2.87
N TYR A 108 -3.18 -19.10 2.56
CA TYR A 108 -2.47 -19.28 1.31
C TYR A 108 -1.98 -20.72 1.13
N GLU A 109 -1.41 -21.35 2.17
CA GLU A 109 -0.99 -22.74 2.15
C GLU A 109 -2.16 -23.72 1.91
N HIS A 110 -3.37 -23.34 2.32
CA HIS A 110 -4.61 -24.08 2.05
C HIS A 110 -5.28 -23.73 0.70
N GLY A 111 -4.62 -22.91 -0.12
CA GLY A 111 -5.06 -22.56 -1.47
C GLY A 111 -6.17 -21.51 -1.52
N PHE A 112 -6.33 -20.72 -0.46
CA PHE A 112 -7.24 -19.58 -0.46
C PHE A 112 -6.60 -18.36 -1.13
N SER A 113 -7.38 -17.63 -1.91
CA SER A 113 -7.01 -16.34 -2.52
C SER A 113 -7.59 -15.18 -1.73
N GLU A 114 -6.76 -14.17 -1.46
CA GLU A 114 -7.24 -12.93 -0.85
C GLU A 114 -8.05 -12.12 -1.85
N ILE A 115 -9.17 -11.60 -1.41
CA ILE A 115 -9.99 -10.66 -2.18
C ILE A 115 -10.20 -9.38 -1.38
N MET A 116 -10.60 -8.33 -2.07
CA MET A 116 -10.99 -7.06 -1.48
C MET A 116 -12.30 -6.62 -2.12
N THR A 117 -13.33 -6.44 -1.28
CA THR A 117 -14.63 -5.96 -1.71
C THR A 117 -14.87 -4.52 -1.25
N TYR A 118 -15.82 -3.83 -1.87
CA TYR A 118 -16.13 -2.45 -1.53
C TYR A 118 -16.72 -2.32 -0.12
N SER A 119 -16.23 -1.34 0.64
CA SER A 119 -16.81 -0.97 1.94
C SER A 119 -18.15 -0.23 1.80
N PHE A 120 -18.42 0.32 0.63
CA PHE A 120 -19.65 1.05 0.31
C PHE A 120 -20.65 0.14 -0.38
N GLY A 121 -21.92 0.21 0.02
CA GLY A 121 -22.99 -0.57 -0.53
C GLY A 121 -24.36 0.08 -0.30
N ASP A 122 -25.38 -0.66 -0.61
CA ASP A 122 -26.80 -0.30 -0.42
C ASP A 122 -27.34 -0.73 0.97
N GLN A 123 -26.57 -1.54 1.70
CA GLN A 123 -26.95 -2.05 3.02
C GLN A 123 -25.90 -1.73 4.06
N GLY A 124 -26.34 -1.47 5.29
CA GLY A 124 -25.50 -1.18 6.45
C GLY A 124 -26.15 -0.18 7.38
N ASP A 125 -25.56 -0.06 8.58
CA ASP A 125 -26.11 0.78 9.66
C ASP A 125 -25.67 2.25 9.57
N VAL A 126 -24.56 2.50 8.89
CA VAL A 126 -23.96 3.83 8.74
C VAL A 126 -24.24 4.36 7.35
N GLU A 127 -24.94 5.50 7.29
CA GLU A 127 -25.27 6.18 6.04
C GLU A 127 -24.29 7.35 5.79
N ILE A 128 -23.92 7.55 4.55
CA ILE A 128 -23.02 8.63 4.13
C ILE A 128 -23.86 9.83 3.69
N VAL A 129 -23.56 11.00 4.23
CA VAL A 129 -24.33 12.25 4.01
C VAL A 129 -24.45 12.64 2.54
N LYS A 130 -23.48 12.27 1.70
CA LYS A 130 -23.50 12.43 0.23
C LYS A 130 -22.86 11.23 -0.41
N GLY A 131 -23.64 10.18 -0.62
CA GLY A 131 -23.20 9.03 -1.40
C GLY A 131 -22.84 9.42 -2.83
N LEU A 132 -21.77 8.82 -3.37
CA LEU A 132 -21.33 9.07 -4.76
C LEU A 132 -22.27 8.42 -5.78
N ALA A 133 -23.05 7.42 -5.37
CA ALA A 133 -24.03 6.70 -6.18
C ALA A 133 -25.09 6.11 -5.25
N THR A 134 -26.30 5.90 -5.77
CA THR A 134 -27.47 5.40 -5.01
C THR A 134 -27.29 3.99 -4.44
N ASP A 135 -26.37 3.22 -4.99
CA ASP A 135 -25.99 1.87 -4.53
C ASP A 135 -24.78 1.86 -3.58
N LYS A 136 -24.28 3.05 -3.18
CA LYS A 136 -23.07 3.23 -2.35
C LYS A 136 -23.27 4.28 -1.25
N GLU A 137 -24.47 4.31 -0.69
CA GLU A 137 -24.83 5.30 0.33
C GLU A 137 -24.54 4.83 1.75
N LYS A 138 -24.23 3.54 1.95
CA LYS A 138 -24.02 2.97 3.26
C LYS A 138 -22.68 2.26 3.38
N LEU A 139 -22.16 2.19 4.60
CA LEU A 139 -20.99 1.39 4.93
C LEU A 139 -21.43 -0.03 5.34
N ARG A 140 -20.72 -1.03 4.84
CA ARG A 140 -21.01 -2.45 5.15
C ARG A 140 -20.92 -2.75 6.64
N SER A 141 -21.88 -3.50 7.16
CA SER A 141 -21.87 -4.01 8.55
C SER A 141 -21.32 -5.43 8.68
N ALA A 142 -21.05 -6.12 7.56
CA ALA A 142 -20.44 -7.44 7.48
C ALA A 142 -19.65 -7.62 6.18
N LEU A 143 -18.70 -8.57 6.16
CA LEU A 143 -17.92 -8.92 4.96
C LEU A 143 -18.66 -9.96 4.09
N ALA A 144 -19.37 -10.88 4.72
CA ALA A 144 -19.99 -12.04 4.07
C ALA A 144 -20.84 -11.68 2.82
N PRO A 145 -21.65 -10.63 2.78
CA PRO A 145 -22.42 -10.29 1.58
C PRO A 145 -21.53 -9.94 0.38
N GLY A 146 -20.46 -9.18 0.61
CA GLY A 146 -19.47 -8.82 -0.42
C GLY A 146 -18.70 -10.04 -0.91
N VAL A 147 -18.20 -10.83 0.04
CA VAL A 147 -17.46 -12.08 -0.23
C VAL A 147 -18.33 -13.08 -1.01
N ASN A 148 -19.60 -13.24 -0.65
CA ASN A 148 -20.52 -14.12 -1.38
C ASN A 148 -20.75 -13.62 -2.83
N ARG A 149 -20.93 -12.33 -3.02
CA ARG A 149 -21.10 -11.75 -4.38
C ARG A 149 -19.87 -12.00 -5.25
N ALA A 150 -18.69 -11.76 -4.71
CA ALA A 150 -17.43 -12.05 -5.40
C ALA A 150 -17.28 -13.55 -5.70
N PHE A 151 -17.65 -14.41 -4.73
CA PHE A 151 -17.62 -15.86 -4.90
C PHE A 151 -18.51 -16.32 -6.05
N GLN A 152 -19.77 -15.85 -6.15
CA GLN A 152 -20.67 -16.25 -7.23
C GLN A 152 -20.10 -15.91 -8.62
N MET A 153 -19.46 -14.75 -8.75
CA MET A 153 -18.81 -14.36 -10.01
C MET A 153 -17.61 -15.26 -10.33
N ASN A 154 -16.80 -15.59 -9.32
CA ASN A 154 -15.63 -16.45 -9.51
C ASN A 154 -16.03 -17.90 -9.79
N LEU A 155 -17.08 -18.41 -9.14
CA LEU A 155 -17.60 -19.76 -9.39
C LEU A 155 -18.10 -19.88 -10.83
N LEU A 156 -18.79 -18.87 -11.36
CA LEU A 156 -19.25 -18.87 -12.75
C LEU A 156 -18.08 -18.95 -13.75
N ASN A 157 -16.95 -18.34 -13.41
CA ASN A 157 -15.76 -18.28 -14.26
C ASN A 157 -14.74 -19.39 -13.94
N SER A 158 -14.94 -20.20 -12.90
CA SER A 158 -14.00 -21.24 -12.46
C SER A 158 -13.64 -22.25 -13.57
N PRO A 159 -14.54 -22.63 -14.50
CA PRO A 159 -14.19 -23.53 -15.59
C PRO A 159 -13.13 -22.95 -16.54
N LEU A 160 -13.06 -21.63 -16.71
CA LEU A 160 -12.06 -20.97 -17.56
C LEU A 160 -10.65 -21.09 -16.99
N LEU A 161 -10.55 -21.23 -15.67
CA LEU A 161 -9.30 -21.33 -14.93
C LEU A 161 -8.99 -22.79 -14.49
N ASN A 162 -9.82 -23.75 -14.91
CA ASN A 162 -9.74 -25.16 -14.45
C ASN A 162 -9.74 -25.30 -12.93
N LEU A 163 -10.46 -24.45 -12.23
CA LEU A 163 -10.60 -24.52 -10.77
C LEU A 163 -11.72 -25.47 -10.39
N ALA A 164 -11.39 -26.55 -9.67
CA ALA A 164 -12.38 -27.49 -9.16
C ALA A 164 -13.14 -26.92 -7.94
N THR A 165 -12.50 -26.07 -7.17
CA THR A 165 -13.05 -25.44 -5.95
C THR A 165 -12.62 -23.98 -5.92
N VAL A 166 -13.51 -23.09 -5.54
CA VAL A 166 -13.21 -21.66 -5.32
C VAL A 166 -13.06 -21.42 -3.83
N LYS A 167 -11.89 -20.95 -3.41
CA LYS A 167 -11.52 -20.65 -2.04
C LYS A 167 -11.05 -19.20 -1.95
N MET A 168 -11.77 -18.38 -1.20
CA MET A 168 -11.47 -16.95 -1.11
C MET A 168 -11.63 -16.46 0.32
N TYR A 169 -10.89 -15.43 0.69
CA TYR A 169 -11.02 -14.75 1.98
C TYR A 169 -10.82 -13.24 1.84
N GLU A 170 -11.32 -12.52 2.82
CA GLU A 170 -11.13 -11.07 2.95
C GLU A 170 -10.86 -10.71 4.41
N PHE A 171 -9.86 -9.86 4.63
CA PHE A 171 -9.74 -9.06 5.84
C PHE A 171 -10.22 -7.65 5.55
N GLY A 172 -11.23 -7.17 6.24
CA GLY A 172 -11.82 -5.87 5.97
C GLY A 172 -12.47 -5.24 7.19
N ASN A 173 -12.65 -3.93 7.14
CA ASN A 173 -13.37 -3.23 8.19
C ASN A 173 -14.88 -3.31 7.92
N VAL A 174 -15.63 -3.50 8.99
CA VAL A 174 -17.09 -3.42 9.05
C VAL A 174 -17.49 -2.31 10.01
N PHE A 175 -18.66 -1.73 9.79
CA PHE A 175 -19.06 -0.50 10.43
C PHE A 175 -20.45 -0.64 11.04
N THR A 176 -20.55 -0.26 12.30
CA THR A 176 -21.81 -0.05 13.00
C THR A 176 -21.92 1.42 13.40
N LYS A 177 -23.09 1.86 13.92
CA LYS A 177 -23.22 3.22 14.43
C LYS A 177 -22.27 3.53 15.60
N GLU A 178 -21.77 2.51 16.27
CA GLU A 178 -21.01 2.63 17.51
C GLU A 178 -19.53 2.30 17.34
N SER A 179 -19.17 1.53 16.28
CA SER A 179 -17.82 1.00 16.13
C SER A 179 -17.42 0.75 14.68
N GLU A 180 -16.12 0.79 14.45
CA GLU A 180 -15.44 0.21 13.30
C GLU A 180 -14.59 -0.95 13.80
N ARG A 181 -14.79 -2.14 13.22
CA ARG A 181 -14.07 -3.35 13.62
C ARG A 181 -13.51 -4.07 12.39
N ARG A 182 -12.36 -4.69 12.57
CA ARG A 182 -11.75 -5.51 11.53
C ARG A 182 -12.26 -6.94 11.64
N HIS A 183 -12.85 -7.42 10.55
CA HIS A 183 -13.32 -8.79 10.43
C HIS A 183 -12.47 -9.59 9.43
N MET A 184 -12.57 -10.91 9.52
CA MET A 184 -12.13 -11.84 8.49
C MET A 184 -13.33 -12.68 8.06
N ALA A 185 -13.54 -12.80 6.75
CA ALA A 185 -14.48 -13.75 6.21
C ALA A 185 -13.80 -14.67 5.20
N LEU A 186 -14.22 -15.92 5.14
CA LEU A 186 -13.80 -16.85 4.11
C LEU A 186 -15.00 -17.55 3.47
N VAL A 187 -14.82 -17.96 2.22
CA VAL A 187 -15.80 -18.74 1.46
C VAL A 187 -15.12 -19.87 0.71
N ILE A 188 -15.77 -21.02 0.70
CA ILE A 188 -15.34 -22.19 -0.06
C ILE A 188 -16.53 -22.93 -0.63
N ASP A 189 -16.47 -23.28 -1.92
CA ASP A 189 -17.41 -24.17 -2.60
C ASP A 189 -16.89 -24.59 -3.98
N ASP A 190 -17.48 -25.69 -4.53
CA ASP A 190 -17.24 -26.24 -5.85
C ASP A 190 -18.45 -26.11 -6.79
N GLY A 191 -19.54 -25.52 -6.31
CA GLY A 191 -20.82 -25.43 -7.04
C GLY A 191 -21.64 -26.72 -7.05
N ASN A 192 -21.14 -27.81 -6.49
CA ASN A 192 -21.87 -29.08 -6.44
C ASN A 192 -22.72 -29.17 -5.17
N LYS A 193 -24.02 -29.34 -5.33
CA LYS A 193 -24.98 -29.39 -4.20
C LYS A 193 -24.71 -30.48 -3.19
N LYS A 194 -23.96 -31.54 -3.55
CA LYS A 194 -23.68 -32.69 -2.69
C LYS A 194 -22.38 -32.54 -1.88
N SER A 195 -21.50 -31.61 -2.24
CA SER A 195 -20.24 -31.35 -1.55
C SER A 195 -20.48 -30.64 -0.21
N SER A 196 -19.68 -30.98 0.79
CA SER A 196 -19.60 -30.30 2.06
C SER A 196 -18.14 -29.96 2.35
N PHE A 197 -17.90 -28.76 2.82
CA PHE A 197 -16.56 -28.24 3.15
C PHE A 197 -16.37 -28.00 4.64
N THR A 198 -17.32 -28.47 5.48
CA THR A 198 -17.27 -28.25 6.92
C THR A 198 -16.00 -28.86 7.55
N GLU A 199 -15.65 -30.10 7.21
CA GLU A 199 -14.46 -30.76 7.75
C GLU A 199 -13.16 -30.07 7.33
N GLU A 200 -13.07 -29.59 6.09
CA GLU A 200 -11.91 -28.86 5.59
C GLU A 200 -11.72 -27.52 6.31
N VAL A 201 -12.82 -26.79 6.52
CA VAL A 201 -12.78 -25.53 7.26
C VAL A 201 -12.49 -25.77 8.73
N ASP A 202 -13.04 -26.81 9.35
CA ASP A 202 -12.75 -27.19 10.74
C ASP A 202 -11.26 -27.52 10.94
N MET A 203 -10.65 -28.25 10.00
CA MET A 203 -9.20 -28.50 10.02
C MET A 203 -8.39 -27.21 9.91
N LEU A 204 -8.75 -26.32 8.98
CA LEU A 204 -8.12 -25.02 8.80
C LEU A 204 -8.22 -24.16 10.08
N LEU A 205 -9.40 -24.04 10.66
CA LEU A 205 -9.61 -23.29 11.90
C LEU A 205 -8.87 -23.90 13.09
N SER A 206 -8.75 -25.24 13.12
CA SER A 206 -7.96 -25.93 14.13
C SER A 206 -6.46 -25.65 13.98
N GLN A 207 -5.96 -25.52 12.76
CA GLN A 207 -4.59 -25.08 12.51
C GLN A 207 -4.38 -23.65 12.95
N ILE A 208 -5.26 -22.72 12.56
CA ILE A 208 -5.20 -21.33 12.99
C ILE A 208 -5.17 -21.21 14.51
N LYS A 209 -6.06 -21.93 15.20
CA LYS A 209 -6.07 -21.95 16.68
C LYS A 209 -4.74 -22.42 17.28
N ARG A 210 -4.20 -23.51 16.76
CA ARG A 210 -2.93 -24.08 17.24
C ARG A 210 -1.78 -23.11 17.01
N ASP A 211 -1.68 -22.53 15.81
CA ASP A 211 -0.55 -21.70 15.42
C ASP A 211 -0.60 -20.30 16.09
N LEU A 212 -1.80 -19.83 16.45
CA LEU A 212 -1.99 -18.64 17.26
C LEU A 212 -1.88 -18.91 18.77
N GLY A 213 -1.95 -20.16 19.19
CA GLY A 213 -1.94 -20.55 20.61
C GLY A 213 -3.22 -20.19 21.36
N VAL A 214 -4.36 -20.08 20.67
CA VAL A 214 -5.66 -19.79 21.29
C VAL A 214 -6.46 -21.06 21.55
N SER A 215 -7.18 -21.12 22.68
CA SER A 215 -8.02 -22.26 23.03
C SER A 215 -9.35 -22.27 22.28
N GLN A 216 -9.86 -21.08 21.97
CA GLN A 216 -11.12 -20.90 21.26
C GLN A 216 -10.95 -19.87 20.14
N LEU A 217 -11.70 -20.07 19.06
CA LEU A 217 -11.84 -19.14 17.94
C LEU A 217 -13.34 -18.98 17.72
N GLU A 218 -13.84 -17.80 18.05
CA GLU A 218 -15.26 -17.49 17.84
C GLU A 218 -15.47 -17.06 16.40
N TYR A 219 -16.43 -17.67 15.73
CA TYR A 219 -16.82 -17.34 14.37
C TYR A 219 -18.31 -17.62 14.17
N GLU A 220 -18.89 -16.94 13.21
CA GLU A 220 -20.25 -17.18 12.77
C GLU A 220 -20.24 -17.96 11.45
N THR A 221 -21.02 -19.05 11.37
CA THR A 221 -21.34 -19.69 10.09
C THR A 221 -22.49 -18.93 9.46
N VAL A 222 -22.17 -17.99 8.55
CA VAL A 222 -23.17 -17.13 7.90
C VAL A 222 -24.01 -17.91 6.89
N GLN A 223 -23.39 -18.88 6.20
CA GLN A 223 -24.04 -19.67 5.18
C GLN A 223 -23.38 -21.05 5.05
N ALA A 224 -24.18 -22.08 4.92
CA ALA A 224 -23.68 -23.44 4.77
C ALA A 224 -23.39 -23.84 3.30
N LYS A 225 -23.94 -23.10 2.32
CA LYS A 225 -23.75 -23.37 0.88
C LYS A 225 -23.91 -22.08 0.04
N PRO A 226 -22.86 -21.50 -0.55
CA PRO A 226 -21.46 -21.86 -0.27
C PRO A 226 -21.15 -21.77 1.22
N TYR A 227 -20.11 -22.47 1.66
CA TYR A 227 -19.75 -22.42 3.06
C TYR A 227 -19.03 -21.10 3.37
N ILE A 228 -19.66 -20.25 4.16
CA ILE A 228 -19.16 -18.91 4.51
C ILE A 228 -19.11 -18.80 6.02
N ILE A 229 -17.95 -18.41 6.53
CA ILE A 229 -17.78 -17.99 7.93
C ILE A 229 -17.26 -16.55 7.99
N GLU A 230 -17.60 -15.90 9.08
CA GLU A 230 -17.08 -14.58 9.42
C GLU A 230 -16.70 -14.54 10.90
N LEU A 231 -15.60 -13.87 11.23
CA LEU A 231 -15.15 -13.68 12.61
C LEU A 231 -14.69 -12.23 12.84
N ASP A 232 -14.87 -11.77 14.07
CA ASP A 232 -14.33 -10.49 14.53
C ASP A 232 -12.84 -10.66 14.84
N PHE A 233 -12.00 -10.17 13.92
CA PHE A 233 -10.56 -10.30 14.04
C PHE A 233 -9.98 -9.41 15.14
N ASP A 234 -10.59 -8.26 15.41
CA ASP A 234 -10.14 -7.39 16.50
C ASP A 234 -10.36 -8.07 17.86
N THR A 235 -11.49 -8.72 18.08
CA THR A 235 -11.73 -9.52 19.28
C THR A 235 -10.71 -10.66 19.42
N LEU A 236 -10.40 -11.34 18.32
CA LEU A 236 -9.39 -12.41 18.35
C LEU A 236 -8.03 -11.88 18.79
N ILE A 237 -7.53 -10.80 18.18
CA ILE A 237 -6.19 -10.29 18.48
C ILE A 237 -6.09 -9.63 19.87
N GLU A 238 -7.18 -9.14 20.44
CA GLU A 238 -7.20 -8.63 21.82
C GLU A 238 -6.73 -9.68 22.83
N SER A 239 -7.05 -10.96 22.61
CA SER A 239 -6.66 -12.07 23.46
C SER A 239 -5.22 -12.55 23.24
N LEU A 240 -4.56 -12.13 22.18
CA LEU A 240 -3.22 -12.59 21.81
C LEU A 240 -2.11 -11.74 22.45
N PRO A 241 -0.90 -12.29 22.69
CA PRO A 241 0.22 -11.53 23.23
C PRO A 241 0.75 -10.50 22.23
N GLU A 242 1.48 -9.50 22.76
CA GLU A 242 2.21 -8.58 21.90
C GLU A 242 3.38 -9.29 21.21
N PRO A 243 3.52 -9.15 19.87
CA PRO A 243 4.64 -9.75 19.16
C PRO A 243 5.94 -9.01 19.52
N THR A 244 6.98 -9.75 19.86
CA THR A 244 8.28 -9.19 20.25
C THR A 244 9.27 -9.11 19.09
N THR A 245 9.12 -9.98 18.10
CA THR A 245 10.01 -10.07 16.94
C THR A 245 9.19 -10.34 15.68
N TYR A 246 9.66 -9.82 14.55
CA TYR A 246 9.20 -10.31 13.25
C TYR A 246 9.83 -11.67 13.00
N GLU A 247 9.07 -12.59 12.42
CA GLU A 247 9.66 -13.78 11.82
C GLU A 247 10.66 -13.30 10.75
N SER A 248 11.85 -13.90 10.77
CA SER A 248 12.86 -13.58 9.77
C SER A 248 12.29 -13.87 8.39
N LEU A 249 12.01 -12.83 7.63
CA LEU A 249 11.75 -13.00 6.21
C LEU A 249 13.08 -13.48 5.61
N SER A 250 13.14 -14.75 5.26
CA SER A 250 14.20 -15.27 4.38
C SER A 250 13.91 -14.70 2.97
N CYS A 251 14.19 -13.42 2.80
CA CYS A 251 14.27 -12.85 1.47
C CYS A 251 15.55 -13.42 0.84
N ASP A 252 15.38 -14.37 -0.07
CA ASP A 252 16.41 -14.63 -1.04
C ASP A 252 16.57 -13.34 -1.88
N PRO A 253 17.70 -12.62 -1.77
CA PRO A 253 17.90 -11.36 -2.47
C PRO A 253 18.18 -11.55 -3.96
N THR A 254 17.84 -12.70 -4.52
CA THR A 254 18.01 -12.92 -5.95
C THR A 254 17.14 -11.91 -6.69
N PRO A 255 17.72 -10.90 -7.37
CA PRO A 255 16.93 -9.94 -8.10
C PRO A 255 16.13 -10.71 -9.16
N VAL A 256 14.81 -10.60 -9.12
CA VAL A 256 13.98 -11.03 -10.23
C VAL A 256 14.43 -10.21 -11.44
N ALA A 257 15.15 -10.86 -12.37
CA ALA A 257 15.54 -10.20 -13.60
C ALA A 257 14.26 -9.78 -14.33
N TYR A 258 14.01 -8.46 -14.36
CA TYR A 258 12.95 -7.88 -15.15
C TYR A 258 13.24 -8.23 -16.61
N GLN A 259 12.46 -9.12 -17.21
CA GLN A 259 12.48 -9.31 -18.64
C GLN A 259 11.54 -8.25 -19.25
N PRO A 260 12.07 -7.29 -20.02
CA PRO A 260 11.22 -6.36 -20.74
C PRO A 260 10.40 -7.17 -21.78
N VAL A 261 9.09 -6.91 -21.79
CA VAL A 261 8.13 -7.42 -22.79
C VAL A 261 8.40 -6.78 -24.14
#